data_a971f82a419a987c86ab38117f858b6c
#
_entry.id   a971f82a419a987c86ab38117f858b6c
#
_cell.length_a   1.000
_cell.length_b   1.000
_cell.length_c   1.000
_cell.angle_alpha   90.00
_cell.angle_beta   90.00
_cell.angle_gamma   90.00
#
_symmetry.space_group_name_H-M   'P 1'
#
loop_
_entity.id
_entity.type
_entity.pdbx_description
1 polymer ?
#
loop_
_entity_poly.entity_id
_entity_poly.type
_entity_poly.pdbx_seq_one_letter_code
_entity_poly.pdbx_strand_id
1 'polypeptide(L)'
;MKKSFIAAALFLAVSFSALAQDSPKMSRDEYAGRYEMLVKRLGPEGVGIETLLQKWGKDYPEDMDMLLGKFTYYLSKSRKPELVQKEGSRYLGNAPALTLKDSLDRDVNYFQVDNYDGELFRQAIEAIDKAIEVSPLRLDCRLYKISALIGAEKESP
;
A
#
# COMPACT_ATOMS: atom_id res chain seq x y z
N MET A 1 70.08 -40.21 -14.55
CA MET A 1 69.75 -38.87 -15.08
C MET A 1 68.29 -38.87 -15.42
N LYS A 2 67.43 -38.35 -14.55
CA LYS A 2 65.99 -38.26 -14.75
C LYS A 2 65.61 -36.77 -14.70
N LYS A 3 65.16 -36.20 -15.79
CA LYS A 3 64.72 -34.82 -15.93
C LYS A 3 63.23 -34.78 -15.59
N SER A 4 62.90 -34.14 -14.45
CA SER A 4 61.49 -33.82 -14.05
C SER A 4 61.08 -32.58 -14.79
N PHE A 5 60.01 -32.68 -15.57
CA PHE A 5 59.30 -31.56 -16.14
C PHE A 5 58.15 -31.17 -15.17
N ILE A 6 58.26 -30.01 -14.56
CA ILE A 6 57.19 -29.42 -13.79
C ILE A 6 56.32 -28.59 -14.76
N ALA A 7 55.13 -29.09 -15.04
CA ALA A 7 54.14 -28.34 -15.80
C ALA A 7 53.40 -27.38 -14.85
N ALA A 8 53.66 -26.10 -15.00
CA ALA A 8 52.90 -25.04 -14.31
C ALA A 8 51.56 -24.83 -15.02
N ALA A 9 50.50 -25.31 -14.42
CA ALA A 9 49.14 -25.00 -14.86
C ALA A 9 48.76 -23.60 -14.41
N LEU A 10 48.73 -22.64 -15.30
CA LEU A 10 48.20 -21.29 -15.08
C LEU A 10 46.68 -21.35 -15.06
N PHE A 11 46.07 -21.28 -13.87
CA PHE A 11 44.63 -21.09 -13.73
C PHE A 11 44.32 -19.62 -13.99
N LEU A 12 43.80 -19.30 -15.17
CA LEU A 12 43.17 -18.04 -15.48
C LEU A 12 41.80 -18.01 -14.80
N ALA A 13 41.72 -17.39 -13.61
CA ALA A 13 40.49 -17.05 -12.98
C ALA A 13 39.85 -15.89 -13.75
N VAL A 14 38.97 -16.20 -14.70
CA VAL A 14 38.11 -15.20 -15.32
C VAL A 14 37.11 -14.75 -14.29
N SER A 15 37.38 -13.62 -13.65
CA SER A 15 36.45 -12.92 -12.79
C SER A 15 35.30 -12.40 -13.66
N PHE A 16 34.20 -13.14 -13.68
CA PHE A 16 32.94 -12.70 -14.27
C PHE A 16 32.35 -11.65 -13.34
N SER A 17 32.81 -10.40 -13.49
CA SER A 17 32.13 -9.27 -12.90
C SER A 17 30.77 -9.18 -13.59
N ALA A 18 29.73 -9.71 -12.92
CA ALA A 18 28.37 -9.45 -13.29
C ALA A 18 28.16 -7.93 -13.22
N LEU A 19 28.29 -7.27 -14.37
CA LEU A 19 27.77 -5.92 -14.57
C LEU A 19 26.27 -6.03 -14.29
N ALA A 20 25.86 -5.68 -13.07
CA ALA A 20 24.48 -5.35 -12.80
C ALA A 20 24.13 -4.22 -13.78
N GLN A 21 23.43 -4.56 -14.85
CA GLN A 21 22.83 -3.58 -15.75
C GLN A 21 21.82 -2.83 -14.87
N ASP A 22 22.27 -1.69 -14.34
CA ASP A 22 21.35 -0.70 -13.77
C ASP A 22 20.40 -0.32 -14.90
N SER A 23 19.18 -0.85 -14.82
CA SER A 23 18.11 -0.42 -15.72
C SER A 23 17.99 1.08 -15.58
N PRO A 24 17.91 1.85 -16.69
CA PRO A 24 17.85 3.30 -16.59
C PRO A 24 16.76 3.72 -15.63
N LYS A 25 17.14 4.52 -14.64
CA LYS A 25 16.24 5.03 -13.60
C LYS A 25 15.12 5.81 -14.29
N MET A 26 13.86 5.43 -14.02
CA MET A 26 12.72 6.18 -14.52
C MET A 26 12.71 7.58 -13.90
N SER A 27 12.33 8.58 -14.67
CA SER A 27 12.13 9.93 -14.13
C SER A 27 10.94 9.98 -13.17
N ARG A 28 10.92 10.99 -12.31
CA ARG A 28 9.81 11.25 -11.39
C ARG A 28 8.47 11.34 -12.13
N ASP A 29 8.44 12.08 -13.24
CA ASP A 29 7.22 12.30 -14.04
C ASP A 29 6.73 11.03 -14.72
N GLU A 30 7.63 10.15 -15.14
CA GLU A 30 7.26 8.83 -15.66
C GLU A 30 6.65 7.94 -14.59
N TYR A 31 7.16 7.97 -13.34
CA TYR A 31 6.55 7.28 -12.22
C TYR A 31 5.14 7.80 -11.95
N ALA A 32 4.99 9.13 -11.82
CA ALA A 32 3.71 9.78 -11.57
C ALA A 32 2.68 9.45 -12.67
N GLY A 33 3.04 9.60 -13.94
CA GLY A 33 2.16 9.28 -15.07
C GLY A 33 1.73 7.81 -15.12
N ARG A 34 2.65 6.86 -14.80
CA ARG A 34 2.30 5.43 -14.70
C ARG A 34 1.36 5.16 -13.53
N TYR A 35 1.60 5.78 -12.39
CA TYR A 35 0.74 5.65 -11.22
C TYR A 35 -0.68 6.14 -11.51
N GLU A 36 -0.83 7.34 -12.03
CA GLU A 36 -2.13 7.91 -12.42
C GLU A 36 -2.88 7.02 -13.42
N MET A 37 -2.16 6.51 -14.43
CA MET A 37 -2.75 5.60 -15.40
C MET A 37 -3.26 4.31 -14.76
N LEU A 38 -2.49 3.70 -13.86
CA LEU A 38 -2.88 2.48 -13.16
C LEU A 38 -4.09 2.73 -12.26
N VAL A 39 -4.06 3.80 -11.45
CA VAL A 39 -5.19 4.18 -10.57
C VAL A 39 -6.45 4.44 -11.36
N LYS A 40 -6.35 5.17 -12.49
CA LYS A 40 -7.51 5.48 -13.35
C LYS A 40 -8.13 4.23 -13.98
N ARG A 41 -7.32 3.22 -14.31
CA ARG A 41 -7.79 2.00 -15.00
C ARG A 41 -8.24 0.90 -14.04
N LEU A 42 -7.56 0.76 -12.90
CA LEU A 42 -7.68 -0.40 -12.01
C LEU A 42 -8.13 -0.02 -10.59
N GLY A 43 -8.31 1.27 -10.31
CA GLY A 43 -8.55 1.78 -8.96
C GLY A 43 -7.28 1.83 -8.11
N PRO A 44 -7.38 2.39 -6.88
CA PRO A 44 -6.23 2.63 -6.00
C PRO A 44 -5.53 1.34 -5.54
N GLU A 45 -6.19 0.20 -5.58
CA GLU A 45 -5.67 -1.13 -5.17
C GLU A 45 -5.22 -1.98 -6.37
N GLY A 46 -5.14 -1.38 -7.56
CA GLY A 46 -4.89 -2.09 -8.81
C GLY A 46 -3.58 -2.88 -8.82
N VAL A 47 -3.59 -3.99 -9.55
CA VAL A 47 -2.41 -4.84 -9.73
C VAL A 47 -1.24 -4.03 -10.31
N GLY A 48 -0.05 -4.20 -9.71
CA GLY A 48 1.17 -3.52 -10.14
C GLY A 48 1.41 -2.15 -9.48
N ILE A 49 0.41 -1.54 -8.83
CA ILE A 49 0.59 -0.26 -8.13
C ILE A 49 1.62 -0.40 -7.01
N GLU A 50 1.53 -1.45 -6.19
CA GLU A 50 2.47 -1.69 -5.10
C GLU A 50 3.92 -1.79 -5.59
N THR A 51 4.15 -2.57 -6.63
CA THR A 51 5.49 -2.73 -7.22
C THR A 51 6.02 -1.41 -7.78
N LEU A 52 5.14 -0.62 -8.41
CA LEU A 52 5.50 0.71 -8.93
C LEU A 52 5.90 1.65 -7.79
N LEU A 53 5.08 1.72 -6.73
CA LEU A 53 5.33 2.57 -5.56
C LEU A 53 6.59 2.14 -4.79
N GLN A 54 6.90 0.84 -4.73
CA GLN A 54 8.14 0.34 -4.12
C GLN A 54 9.37 0.78 -4.93
N LYS A 55 9.33 0.65 -6.26
CA LYS A 55 10.41 1.11 -7.14
C LYS A 55 10.57 2.62 -7.07
N TRP A 56 9.47 3.37 -7.16
CA TRP A 56 9.47 4.82 -7.05
C TRP A 56 10.04 5.29 -5.71
N GLY A 57 9.62 4.68 -4.58
CA GLY A 57 10.15 5.01 -3.27
C GLY A 57 11.62 4.64 -3.06
N LYS A 58 12.14 3.64 -3.79
CA LYS A 58 13.58 3.34 -3.80
C LYS A 58 14.37 4.42 -4.54
N ASP A 59 13.85 4.92 -5.65
CA ASP A 59 14.51 5.91 -6.49
C ASP A 59 14.36 7.33 -5.95
N TYR A 60 13.19 7.65 -5.37
CA TYR A 60 12.82 8.98 -4.86
C TYR A 60 12.13 8.85 -3.49
N PRO A 61 12.88 8.59 -2.41
CA PRO A 61 12.30 8.23 -1.10
C PRO A 61 11.53 9.35 -0.40
N GLU A 62 11.74 10.59 -0.80
CA GLU A 62 11.09 11.78 -0.25
C GLU A 62 10.08 12.42 -1.21
N ASP A 63 9.73 11.73 -2.29
CA ASP A 63 8.75 12.23 -3.24
C ASP A 63 7.35 12.22 -2.62
N MET A 64 6.71 13.39 -2.62
CA MET A 64 5.39 13.57 -2.00
C MET A 64 4.28 12.78 -2.69
N ASP A 65 4.29 12.73 -4.02
CA ASP A 65 3.26 12.01 -4.78
C ASP A 65 3.38 10.49 -4.56
N MET A 66 4.61 10.00 -4.45
CA MET A 66 4.89 8.61 -4.07
C MET A 66 4.41 8.29 -2.65
N LEU A 67 4.69 9.17 -1.67
CA LEU A 67 4.28 8.97 -0.27
C LEU A 67 2.75 8.99 -0.13
N LEU A 68 2.08 9.95 -0.78
CA LEU A 68 0.62 10.01 -0.83
C LEU A 68 0.02 8.82 -1.59
N GLY A 69 0.68 8.39 -2.66
CA GLY A 69 0.30 7.17 -3.38
C GLY A 69 0.35 5.93 -2.52
N LYS A 70 1.42 5.74 -1.72
CA LYS A 70 1.53 4.65 -0.74
C LYS A 70 0.44 4.72 0.31
N PHE A 71 0.22 5.91 0.89
CA PHE A 71 -0.86 6.11 1.85
C PHE A 71 -2.21 5.68 1.27
N THR A 72 -2.57 6.18 0.09
CA THR A 72 -3.84 5.85 -0.57
C THR A 72 -3.95 4.35 -0.88
N TYR A 73 -2.90 3.74 -1.42
CA TYR A 73 -2.87 2.32 -1.75
C TYR A 73 -3.09 1.44 -0.52
N TYR A 74 -2.28 1.63 0.53
CA TYR A 74 -2.36 0.79 1.72
C TYR A 74 -3.62 1.06 2.54
N LEU A 75 -4.10 2.30 2.61
CA LEU A 75 -5.37 2.63 3.27
C LEU A 75 -6.55 1.96 2.56
N SER A 76 -6.64 2.08 1.24
CA SER A 76 -7.70 1.41 0.48
C SER A 76 -7.63 -0.10 0.66
N LYS A 77 -6.46 -0.70 0.49
CA LYS A 77 -6.25 -2.15 0.59
C LYS A 77 -6.49 -2.70 2.00
N SER A 78 -6.34 -1.87 3.05
CA SER A 78 -6.62 -2.27 4.42
C SER A 78 -8.11 -2.41 4.71
N ARG A 79 -8.98 -1.67 3.98
CA ARG A 79 -10.43 -1.65 4.21
C ARG A 79 -11.09 -2.88 3.65
N LYS A 80 -11.82 -3.59 4.49
CA LYS A 80 -12.60 -4.77 4.11
C LYS A 80 -14.06 -4.52 4.52
N PRO A 81 -14.97 -4.29 3.57
CA PRO A 81 -16.37 -4.11 3.91
C PRO A 81 -16.94 -5.41 4.47
N GLU A 82 -17.65 -5.31 5.58
CA GLU A 82 -18.27 -6.41 6.28
C GLU A 82 -19.73 -6.07 6.60
N LEU A 83 -20.60 -7.07 6.62
CA LEU A 83 -21.98 -6.94 7.09
C LEU A 83 -22.07 -7.47 8.52
N VAL A 84 -22.41 -6.58 9.46
CA VAL A 84 -22.60 -6.93 10.87
C VAL A 84 -24.08 -6.82 11.26
N GLN A 85 -24.57 -7.79 12.00
CA GLN A 85 -25.89 -7.73 12.58
C GLN A 85 -25.84 -6.86 13.85
N LYS A 86 -26.68 -5.82 13.89
CA LYS A 86 -26.85 -4.98 15.08
C LYS A 86 -28.34 -4.72 15.32
N GLU A 87 -28.71 -4.50 16.58
CA GLU A 87 -30.05 -4.09 16.95
C GLU A 87 -30.29 -2.60 16.63
N GLY A 88 -31.56 -2.27 16.36
CA GLY A 88 -31.97 -0.89 16.11
C GLY A 88 -32.05 -0.52 14.64
N SER A 89 -32.63 0.66 14.38
CA SER A 89 -32.85 1.19 13.03
C SER A 89 -31.65 1.98 12.48
N ARG A 90 -30.61 2.22 13.30
CA ARG A 90 -29.38 2.94 12.92
C ARG A 90 -28.18 2.39 13.68
N TYR A 91 -27.04 2.33 13.00
CA TYR A 91 -25.74 2.01 13.58
C TYR A 91 -24.68 2.98 13.04
N LEU A 92 -23.91 3.61 13.92
CA LEU A 92 -22.94 4.68 13.59
C LEU A 92 -23.53 5.81 12.72
N GLY A 93 -24.84 6.09 12.89
CA GLY A 93 -25.56 7.09 12.11
C GLY A 93 -26.13 6.62 10.77
N ASN A 94 -25.77 5.41 10.32
CA ASN A 94 -26.20 4.81 9.06
C ASN A 94 -27.49 4.00 9.23
N ALA A 95 -28.31 3.96 8.17
CA ALA A 95 -29.43 3.03 8.06
C ALA A 95 -28.90 1.63 7.73
N PRO A 96 -29.68 0.54 8.02
CA PRO A 96 -29.30 -0.79 7.63
C PRO A 96 -29.07 -0.91 6.12
N ALA A 97 -28.00 -1.62 5.73
CA ALA A 97 -27.77 -1.99 4.34
C ALA A 97 -28.74 -3.10 3.88
N LEU A 98 -29.19 -3.92 4.83
CA LEU A 98 -30.14 -5.01 4.58
C LEU A 98 -30.98 -5.24 5.85
N THR A 99 -32.29 -5.41 5.68
CA THR A 99 -33.20 -5.87 6.75
C THR A 99 -33.86 -7.17 6.30
N LEU A 100 -33.76 -8.20 7.13
CA LEU A 100 -34.40 -9.50 6.92
C LEU A 100 -35.42 -9.76 8.01
N LYS A 101 -36.36 -10.69 7.76
CA LYS A 101 -37.28 -11.21 8.79
C LYS A 101 -36.74 -12.52 9.35
N ASP A 102 -36.77 -12.65 10.67
CA ASP A 102 -36.46 -13.93 11.32
C ASP A 102 -37.69 -14.89 11.31
N SER A 103 -37.53 -16.03 11.89
CA SER A 103 -38.60 -17.04 11.99
C SER A 103 -39.82 -16.60 12.81
N LEU A 104 -39.70 -15.49 13.54
CA LEU A 104 -40.77 -14.89 14.37
C LEU A 104 -41.29 -13.58 13.78
N ASP A 105 -41.01 -13.31 12.50
CA ASP A 105 -41.40 -12.10 11.76
C ASP A 105 -40.80 -10.79 12.33
N ARG A 106 -39.65 -10.85 13.06
CA ARG A 106 -38.97 -9.69 13.62
C ARG A 106 -37.91 -9.20 12.65
N ASP A 107 -37.72 -7.89 12.59
CA ASP A 107 -36.68 -7.29 11.76
C ASP A 107 -35.27 -7.58 12.31
N VAL A 108 -34.42 -8.09 11.44
CA VAL A 108 -32.99 -8.31 11.69
C VAL A 108 -32.21 -7.39 10.76
N ASN A 109 -31.53 -6.41 11.33
CA ASN A 109 -30.84 -5.37 10.60
C ASN A 109 -29.36 -5.68 10.46
N TYR A 110 -28.85 -5.58 9.22
CA TYR A 110 -27.44 -5.74 8.86
C TYR A 110 -26.90 -4.40 8.39
N PHE A 111 -25.78 -4.00 8.96
CA PHE A 111 -25.11 -2.74 8.64
C PHE A 111 -23.76 -3.03 7.98
N GLN A 112 -23.43 -2.23 6.98
CA GLN A 112 -22.11 -2.28 6.38
C GLN A 112 -21.15 -1.50 7.25
N VAL A 113 -20.05 -2.11 7.64
CA VAL A 113 -18.93 -1.54 8.36
C VAL A 113 -17.64 -1.81 7.58
N ASP A 114 -16.63 -0.99 7.76
CA ASP A 114 -15.29 -1.25 7.23
C ASP A 114 -14.43 -1.87 8.33
N ASN A 115 -14.00 -3.10 8.14
CA ASN A 115 -12.96 -3.69 8.97
C ASN A 115 -11.59 -3.36 8.37
N TYR A 116 -10.60 -3.05 9.20
CA TYR A 116 -9.26 -2.64 8.75
C TYR A 116 -8.23 -3.72 9.06
N ASP A 117 -7.49 -4.13 8.03
CA ASP A 117 -6.28 -4.95 8.21
C ASP A 117 -5.21 -4.10 8.91
N GLY A 118 -4.85 -4.48 10.15
CA GLY A 118 -3.99 -3.69 11.00
C GLY A 118 -2.59 -3.46 10.42
N GLU A 119 -2.01 -4.44 9.70
CA GLU A 119 -0.68 -4.29 9.11
C GLU A 119 -0.69 -3.35 7.89
N LEU A 120 -1.67 -3.48 7.01
CA LEU A 120 -1.81 -2.58 5.87
C LEU A 120 -2.16 -1.16 6.31
N PHE A 121 -3.02 -1.03 7.33
CA PHE A 121 -3.35 0.27 7.91
C PHE A 121 -2.12 0.94 8.52
N ARG A 122 -1.28 0.20 9.25
CA ARG A 122 -0.01 0.69 9.81
C ARG A 122 0.91 1.22 8.71
N GLN A 123 1.04 0.48 7.60
CA GLN A 123 1.84 0.93 6.45
C GLN A 123 1.30 2.22 5.81
N ALA A 124 -0.03 2.38 5.77
CA ALA A 124 -0.63 3.64 5.33
C ALA A 124 -0.25 4.80 6.27
N ILE A 125 -0.37 4.60 7.58
CA ILE A 125 -0.02 5.63 8.56
C ILE A 125 1.47 5.98 8.51
N GLU A 126 2.37 5.02 8.35
CA GLU A 126 3.80 5.27 8.18
C GLU A 126 4.10 6.11 6.92
N ALA A 127 3.41 5.85 5.82
CA ALA A 127 3.60 6.61 4.59
C ALA A 127 3.15 8.08 4.74
N ILE A 128 2.00 8.33 5.39
CA ILE A 128 1.52 9.70 5.61
C ILE A 128 2.36 10.43 6.66
N ASP A 129 2.89 9.74 7.68
CA ASP A 129 3.80 10.32 8.66
C ASP A 129 5.09 10.78 7.99
N LYS A 130 5.63 9.96 7.10
CA LYS A 130 6.81 10.35 6.31
C LYS A 130 6.52 11.56 5.41
N ALA A 131 5.33 11.64 4.82
CA ALA A 131 4.92 12.82 4.04
C ALA A 131 4.85 14.09 4.91
N ILE A 132 4.36 13.98 6.15
CA ILE A 132 4.32 15.09 7.11
C ILE A 132 5.74 15.52 7.53
N GLU A 133 6.67 14.57 7.72
CA GLU A 133 8.07 14.87 8.02
C GLU A 133 8.75 15.62 6.87
N VAL A 134 8.55 15.16 5.64
CA VAL A 134 9.14 15.80 4.44
C VAL A 134 8.55 17.18 4.19
N SER A 135 7.27 17.38 4.44
CA SER A 135 6.56 18.64 4.21
C SER A 135 5.68 19.03 5.40
N PRO A 136 6.24 19.55 6.51
CA PRO A 136 5.50 19.82 7.74
C PRO A 136 4.38 20.87 7.61
N LEU A 137 4.45 21.74 6.61
CA LEU A 137 3.48 22.80 6.37
C LEU A 137 2.28 22.35 5.52
N ARG A 138 2.29 21.14 4.99
CA ARG A 138 1.17 20.58 4.23
C ARG A 138 0.07 20.08 5.19
N LEU A 139 -0.92 20.92 5.40
CA LEU A 139 -2.04 20.62 6.30
C LEU A 139 -2.94 19.50 5.78
N ASP A 140 -3.03 19.33 4.46
CA ASP A 140 -3.78 18.25 3.82
C ASP A 140 -3.30 16.86 4.26
N CYS A 141 -1.98 16.64 4.39
CA CYS A 141 -1.43 15.38 4.90
C CYS A 141 -1.91 15.08 6.34
N ARG A 142 -1.96 16.11 7.19
CA ARG A 142 -2.49 15.97 8.57
C ARG A 142 -3.96 15.64 8.58
N LEU A 143 -4.76 16.27 7.71
CA LEU A 143 -6.18 15.99 7.57
C LEU A 143 -6.42 14.57 7.07
N TYR A 144 -5.66 14.11 6.09
CA TYR A 144 -5.74 12.71 5.60
C TYR A 144 -5.44 11.71 6.71
N LYS A 145 -4.38 11.92 7.51
CA LYS A 145 -4.06 11.07 8.65
C LYS A 145 -5.19 11.03 9.67
N ILE A 146 -5.68 12.20 10.10
CA ILE A 146 -6.77 12.30 11.07
C ILE A 146 -8.03 11.61 10.55
N SER A 147 -8.40 11.82 9.29
CA SER A 147 -9.58 11.19 8.68
C SER A 147 -9.46 9.66 8.66
N ALA A 148 -8.27 9.13 8.35
CA ALA A 148 -8.02 7.69 8.36
C ALA A 148 -8.14 7.10 9.77
N LEU A 149 -7.54 7.76 10.78
CA LEU A 149 -7.60 7.31 12.18
C LEU A 149 -9.03 7.33 12.73
N ILE A 150 -9.80 8.42 12.48
CA ILE A 150 -11.21 8.51 12.91
C ILE A 150 -12.05 7.43 12.21
N GLY A 151 -11.81 7.17 10.93
CA GLY A 151 -12.49 6.10 10.20
C GLY A 151 -12.26 4.74 10.84
N ALA A 152 -11.00 4.38 11.09
CA ALA A 152 -10.64 3.10 11.69
C ALA A 152 -11.14 2.95 13.14
N GLU A 153 -11.11 4.02 13.95
CA GLU A 153 -11.60 3.98 15.35
C GLU A 153 -13.12 3.79 15.44
N LYS A 154 -13.89 4.46 14.58
CA LYS A 154 -15.36 4.33 14.57
C LYS A 154 -15.84 2.93 14.20
N GLU A 155 -15.07 2.20 13.43
CA GLU A 155 -15.44 0.90 12.87
C GLU A 155 -14.82 -0.26 13.67
N SER A 156 -13.91 0.05 14.62
CA SER A 156 -13.38 -0.96 15.54
C SER A 156 -14.49 -1.46 16.47
N PRO A 157 -14.69 -2.78 16.59
CA PRO A 157 -15.71 -3.39 17.46
C PRO A 157 -15.42 -3.17 18.94
#